data_1f296f6f33e85e6579d575e109eff701
#
_entry.id   1f296f6f33e85e6579d575e109eff701
#
_cell.length_a   1.000
_cell.length_b   1.000
_cell.length_c   1.000
_cell.angle_alpha   90.00
_cell.angle_beta   90.00
_cell.angle_gamma   90.00
#
_symmetry.space_group_name_H-M   'P 1'
#
loop_
_entity.id
_entity.type
_entity.pdbx_description
1 polymer ?
#
loop_
_entity_poly.entity_id
_entity_poly.type
_entity_poly.pdbx_seq_one_letter_code
_entity_poly.pdbx_strand_id
1 'polypeptide(L)'
;MTKIAVIVGSTREGRQTDKLAKWAAKEIAKHAEVEVVDLRDYPLSFFDEAVSPRYNPERKPSAEAKKWLDKVAEFDGYAIVTPEYNRAPAAVLKNALDFLAYEMDKKPVALIAHGSTGGAQAVASLRIALPGVGAVSIPQALFFTDHVGAAIDEDGVLAADLEAQPYGHQANLKTQAESLVWYADALKAAQ
;
A
#
# COMPACT_ATOMS: atom_id res chain seq x y z
N MET A 1 -14.70 -3.65 13.67
CA MET A 1 -13.74 -4.49 12.93
C MET A 1 -12.64 -3.58 12.42
N THR A 2 -11.39 -4.04 12.38
CA THR A 2 -10.26 -3.26 11.83
C THR A 2 -10.43 -3.07 10.34
N LYS A 3 -10.22 -1.85 9.84
CA LYS A 3 -10.39 -1.47 8.44
C LYS A 3 -9.03 -1.24 7.78
N ILE A 4 -8.73 -1.99 6.72
CA ILE A 4 -7.46 -1.96 6.00
C ILE A 4 -7.67 -1.45 4.57
N ALA A 5 -6.87 -0.45 4.16
CA ALA A 5 -6.79 -0.06 2.76
C ALA A 5 -5.75 -0.90 2.01
N VAL A 6 -6.11 -1.41 0.85
CA VAL A 6 -5.14 -1.95 -0.12
C VAL A 6 -4.93 -0.90 -1.21
N ILE A 7 -3.81 -0.17 -1.13
CA ILE A 7 -3.52 0.94 -2.03
C ILE A 7 -2.86 0.43 -3.31
N VAL A 8 -3.50 0.68 -4.46
CA VAL A 8 -2.92 0.40 -5.78
C VAL A 8 -1.98 1.54 -6.18
N GLY A 9 -0.69 1.34 -5.94
CA GLY A 9 0.36 2.36 -6.01
C GLY A 9 0.87 2.68 -7.42
N SER A 10 0.09 2.47 -8.47
CA SER A 10 0.47 2.80 -9.84
C SER A 10 -0.75 3.23 -10.66
N THR A 11 -0.57 4.24 -11.51
CA THR A 11 -1.60 4.72 -12.46
C THR A 11 -1.26 4.41 -13.91
N ARG A 12 -0.13 3.70 -14.15
CA ARG A 12 0.35 3.38 -15.50
C ARG A 12 -0.72 2.61 -16.29
N GLU A 13 -0.88 2.92 -17.57
CA GLU A 13 -1.68 2.13 -18.50
C GLU A 13 -1.08 0.71 -18.63
N GLY A 14 -1.93 -0.33 -18.64
CA GLY A 14 -1.50 -1.73 -18.70
C GLY A 14 -0.74 -2.22 -17.45
N ARG A 15 -0.85 -1.51 -16.31
CA ARG A 15 -0.27 -1.96 -15.03
C ARG A 15 -0.82 -3.35 -14.65
N GLN A 16 -0.01 -4.09 -13.90
CA GLN A 16 -0.39 -5.37 -13.31
C GLN A 16 -0.59 -5.27 -11.79
N THR A 17 -0.37 -4.07 -11.24
CA THR A 17 -0.45 -3.79 -9.80
C THR A 17 -1.85 -4.00 -9.25
N ASP A 18 -2.88 -3.76 -10.05
CA ASP A 18 -4.29 -3.97 -9.71
C ASP A 18 -4.65 -5.44 -9.49
N LYS A 19 -4.12 -6.37 -10.32
CA LYS A 19 -4.28 -7.82 -10.11
C LYS A 19 -3.66 -8.25 -8.78
N LEU A 20 -2.43 -7.79 -8.54
CA LEU A 20 -1.71 -8.08 -7.30
C LEU A 20 -2.43 -7.50 -6.08
N ALA A 21 -3.01 -6.30 -6.20
CA ALA A 21 -3.81 -5.68 -5.14
C ALA A 21 -5.11 -6.44 -4.86
N LYS A 22 -5.81 -6.92 -5.89
CA LYS A 22 -7.00 -7.75 -5.73
C LYS A 22 -6.68 -9.07 -5.00
N TRP A 23 -5.59 -9.73 -5.39
CA TRP A 23 -5.12 -10.95 -4.73
C TRP A 23 -4.80 -10.68 -3.25
N ALA A 24 -4.05 -9.62 -2.95
CA ALA A 24 -3.73 -9.25 -1.58
C ALA A 24 -4.99 -8.90 -0.76
N ALA A 25 -5.94 -8.17 -1.35
CA ALA A 25 -7.19 -7.80 -0.71
C ALA A 25 -8.02 -9.02 -0.31
N LYS A 26 -8.08 -10.05 -1.15
CA LYS A 26 -8.79 -11.31 -0.83
C LYS A 26 -8.20 -12.02 0.40
N GLU A 27 -6.87 -12.04 0.54
CA GLU A 27 -6.23 -12.67 1.69
C GLU A 27 -6.47 -11.84 2.97
N ILE A 28 -6.25 -10.52 2.89
CA ILE A 28 -6.45 -9.63 4.05
C ILE A 28 -7.92 -9.62 4.50
N ALA A 29 -8.87 -9.74 3.57
CA ALA A 29 -10.31 -9.79 3.86
C ALA A 29 -10.73 -11.00 4.72
N LYS A 30 -9.90 -12.01 4.85
CA LYS A 30 -10.14 -13.14 5.78
C LYS A 30 -9.99 -12.72 7.25
N HIS A 31 -9.34 -11.57 7.51
CA HIS A 31 -8.94 -11.14 8.85
C HIS A 31 -9.46 -9.74 9.24
N ALA A 32 -9.83 -8.88 8.27
CA ALA A 32 -10.26 -7.50 8.49
C ALA A 32 -11.29 -7.05 7.45
N GLU A 33 -11.92 -5.89 7.67
CA GLU A 33 -12.64 -5.17 6.61
C GLU A 33 -11.62 -4.57 5.64
N VAL A 34 -11.82 -4.76 4.33
CA VAL A 34 -10.86 -4.34 3.30
C VAL A 34 -11.52 -3.47 2.25
N GLU A 35 -10.85 -2.41 1.88
CA GLU A 35 -11.18 -1.59 0.72
C GLU A 35 -9.95 -1.44 -0.19
N VAL A 36 -10.13 -1.68 -1.49
CA VAL A 36 -9.10 -1.40 -2.50
C VAL A 36 -9.18 0.07 -2.88
N VAL A 37 -8.10 0.82 -2.66
CA VAL A 37 -7.99 2.25 -2.94
C VAL A 37 -7.06 2.45 -4.13
N ASP A 38 -7.64 2.80 -5.28
CA ASP A 38 -6.88 3.01 -6.51
C ASP A 38 -6.45 4.47 -6.66
N LEU A 39 -5.15 4.73 -6.79
CA LEU A 39 -4.62 6.09 -7.01
C LEU A 39 -5.12 6.74 -8.33
N ARG A 40 -5.69 5.97 -9.27
CA ARG A 40 -6.36 6.55 -10.44
C ARG A 40 -7.60 7.38 -10.08
N ASP A 41 -8.26 7.06 -8.97
CA ASP A 41 -9.46 7.75 -8.50
C ASP A 41 -9.12 9.06 -7.74
N TYR A 42 -7.81 9.31 -7.54
CA TYR A 42 -7.26 10.47 -6.83
C TYR A 42 -6.19 11.16 -7.70
N PRO A 43 -6.61 11.93 -8.73
CA PRO A 43 -5.69 12.57 -9.67
C PRO A 43 -5.03 13.81 -9.04
N LEU A 44 -4.08 13.59 -8.14
CA LEU A 44 -3.33 14.65 -7.47
C LEU A 44 -2.36 15.33 -8.44
N SER A 45 -2.27 16.68 -8.38
CA SER A 45 -1.16 17.42 -8.96
C SER A 45 0.17 16.99 -8.31
N PHE A 46 1.30 17.39 -8.88
CA PHE A 46 2.55 17.26 -8.12
C PHE A 46 2.46 18.14 -6.87
N PHE A 47 2.96 17.60 -5.76
CA PHE A 47 2.99 18.29 -4.48
C PHE A 47 3.87 19.54 -4.57
N ASP A 48 3.31 20.70 -4.27
CA ASP A 48 3.95 22.03 -4.41
C ASP A 48 3.63 22.98 -3.23
N GLU A 49 3.09 22.45 -2.12
CA GLU A 49 2.76 23.29 -0.96
C GLU A 49 4.03 23.88 -0.33
N ALA A 50 4.04 25.21 -0.13
CA ALA A 50 5.20 25.94 0.38
C ALA A 50 5.61 25.54 1.82
N VAL A 51 4.66 25.02 2.61
CA VAL A 51 4.88 24.56 3.98
C VAL A 51 4.51 23.10 4.05
N SER A 52 5.37 22.28 4.68
CA SER A 52 5.09 20.87 4.88
C SER A 52 3.74 20.64 5.57
N PRO A 53 2.93 19.66 5.13
CA PRO A 53 1.60 19.38 5.68
C PRO A 53 1.56 19.26 7.21
N ARG A 54 2.55 18.61 7.81
CA ARG A 54 2.63 18.42 9.28
C ARG A 54 2.90 19.70 10.08
N TYR A 55 3.41 20.74 9.42
CA TYR A 55 3.80 22.00 10.07
C TYR A 55 2.94 23.19 9.65
N ASN A 56 1.86 22.94 8.90
CA ASN A 56 0.95 23.97 8.41
C ASN A 56 -0.44 23.87 9.07
N PRO A 57 -0.68 24.52 10.22
CA PRO A 57 -1.97 24.47 10.92
C PRO A 57 -3.09 25.18 10.13
N GLU A 58 -2.74 26.06 9.18
CA GLU A 58 -3.69 26.79 8.36
C GLU A 58 -3.83 26.19 6.96
N ARG A 59 -3.38 24.94 6.78
CA ARG A 59 -3.41 24.26 5.50
C ARG A 59 -4.81 24.22 4.89
N LYS A 60 -4.89 24.61 3.61
CA LYS A 60 -6.11 24.54 2.79
C LYS A 60 -5.82 23.69 1.56
N PRO A 61 -5.90 22.36 1.65
CA PRO A 61 -5.64 21.49 0.51
C PRO A 61 -6.68 21.73 -0.60
N SER A 62 -6.31 21.43 -1.86
CA SER A 62 -7.25 21.41 -2.96
C SER A 62 -8.38 20.38 -2.71
N ALA A 63 -9.46 20.44 -3.48
CA ALA A 63 -10.57 19.50 -3.34
C ALA A 63 -10.12 18.06 -3.60
N GLU A 64 -9.23 17.87 -4.59
CA GLU A 64 -8.65 16.57 -4.93
C GLU A 64 -7.74 16.04 -3.80
N ALA A 65 -6.87 16.91 -3.28
CA ALA A 65 -6.02 16.56 -2.14
C ALA A 65 -6.87 16.24 -0.90
N LYS A 66 -7.90 17.04 -0.61
CA LYS A 66 -8.81 16.78 0.51
C LYS A 66 -9.52 15.44 0.36
N LYS A 67 -10.01 15.09 -0.83
CA LYS A 67 -10.63 13.79 -1.11
C LYS A 67 -9.69 12.63 -0.79
N TRP A 68 -8.40 12.77 -1.15
CA TRP A 68 -7.37 11.77 -0.84
C TRP A 68 -7.12 11.66 0.67
N LEU A 69 -6.92 12.79 1.35
CA LEU A 69 -6.65 12.85 2.79
C LEU A 69 -7.81 12.25 3.60
N ASP A 70 -9.05 12.66 3.29
CA ASP A 70 -10.25 12.12 3.94
C ASP A 70 -10.33 10.60 3.76
N LYS A 71 -10.04 10.09 2.55
CA LYS A 71 -10.05 8.65 2.27
C LYS A 71 -8.99 7.91 3.09
N VAL A 72 -7.76 8.40 3.11
CA VAL A 72 -6.67 7.75 3.88
C VAL A 72 -6.99 7.72 5.37
N ALA A 73 -7.60 8.77 5.91
CA ALA A 73 -7.94 8.85 7.33
C ALA A 73 -8.91 7.76 7.83
N GLU A 74 -9.73 7.17 6.93
CA GLU A 74 -10.75 6.17 7.28
C GLU A 74 -10.20 4.84 7.80
N PHE A 75 -8.92 4.53 7.58
CA PHE A 75 -8.36 3.20 7.78
C PHE A 75 -7.49 3.10 9.02
N ASP A 76 -7.45 1.91 9.59
CA ASP A 76 -6.64 1.56 10.76
C ASP A 76 -5.23 1.04 10.36
N GLY A 77 -5.05 0.67 9.09
CA GLY A 77 -3.78 0.19 8.53
C GLY A 77 -3.84 0.07 7.01
N TYR A 78 -2.70 -0.19 6.39
CA TYR A 78 -2.56 -0.16 4.94
C TYR A 78 -1.71 -1.31 4.42
N ALA A 79 -2.09 -1.86 3.26
CA ALA A 79 -1.23 -2.66 2.41
C ALA A 79 -0.93 -1.85 1.14
N ILE A 80 0.30 -1.40 0.96
CA ILE A 80 0.71 -0.66 -0.22
C ILE A 80 1.25 -1.64 -1.25
N VAL A 81 0.58 -1.69 -2.42
CA VAL A 81 0.99 -2.53 -3.55
C VAL A 81 1.62 -1.65 -4.61
N THR A 82 2.91 -1.83 -4.90
CA THR A 82 3.67 -0.95 -5.79
C THR A 82 4.53 -1.72 -6.80
N PRO A 83 4.63 -1.25 -8.06
CA PRO A 83 5.69 -1.69 -8.93
C PRO A 83 7.03 -1.04 -8.52
N GLU A 84 8.12 -1.63 -8.99
CA GLU A 84 9.42 -0.97 -8.99
C GLU A 84 9.69 -0.35 -10.36
N TYR A 85 9.83 0.97 -10.42
CA TYR A 85 10.24 1.72 -11.59
C TYR A 85 11.58 2.40 -11.33
N ASN A 86 12.61 2.07 -12.11
CA ASN A 86 13.95 2.67 -11.98
C ASN A 86 14.48 2.64 -10.53
N ARG A 87 14.35 1.50 -9.86
CA ARG A 87 14.84 1.28 -8.47
C ARG A 87 14.06 2.05 -7.40
N ALA A 88 12.84 2.51 -7.68
CA ALA A 88 12.00 3.25 -6.73
C ALA A 88 10.53 2.82 -6.85
N PRO A 89 9.67 3.15 -5.87
CA PRO A 89 8.23 3.05 -6.05
C PRO A 89 7.76 3.98 -7.17
N ALA A 90 6.56 3.75 -7.70
CA ALA A 90 6.00 4.63 -8.69
C ALA A 90 5.90 6.07 -8.16
N ALA A 91 6.24 7.07 -8.99
CA ALA A 91 6.25 8.48 -8.60
C ALA A 91 4.89 8.96 -8.08
N VAL A 92 3.77 8.47 -8.67
CA VAL A 92 2.42 8.79 -8.21
C VAL A 92 2.17 8.37 -6.77
N LEU A 93 2.72 7.23 -6.33
CA LEU A 93 2.62 6.77 -4.94
C LEU A 93 3.40 7.69 -4.00
N LYS A 94 4.66 8.02 -4.37
CA LYS A 94 5.46 8.96 -3.58
C LYS A 94 4.78 10.31 -3.47
N ASN A 95 4.23 10.83 -4.58
CA ASN A 95 3.47 12.07 -4.60
C ASN A 95 2.24 12.03 -3.67
N ALA A 96 1.48 10.93 -3.70
CA ALA A 96 0.33 10.75 -2.82
C ALA A 96 0.70 10.72 -1.33
N LEU A 97 1.86 10.15 -0.98
CA LEU A 97 2.39 10.18 0.38
C LEU A 97 2.82 11.59 0.81
N ASP A 98 3.33 12.42 -0.10
CA ASP A 98 3.79 13.77 0.21
C ASP A 98 2.65 14.73 0.63
N PHE A 99 1.41 14.43 0.24
CA PHE A 99 0.23 15.18 0.69
C PHE A 99 -0.17 14.85 2.13
N LEU A 100 0.29 13.74 2.72
CA LEU A 100 -0.15 13.31 4.04
C LEU A 100 0.46 14.16 5.16
N ALA A 101 -0.35 14.43 6.19
CA ALA A 101 0.07 15.07 7.43
C ALA A 101 0.05 14.05 8.58
N TYR A 102 -1.12 13.68 9.05
CA TYR A 102 -1.33 12.79 10.20
C TYR A 102 -2.23 11.59 9.89
N GLU A 103 -2.70 11.46 8.64
CA GLU A 103 -3.70 10.46 8.23
C GLU A 103 -3.19 9.01 8.43
N MET A 104 -1.86 8.80 8.31
CA MET A 104 -1.21 7.51 8.56
C MET A 104 -0.47 7.45 9.91
N ASP A 105 -0.58 8.49 10.75
CA ASP A 105 0.18 8.55 12.00
C ASP A 105 -0.12 7.36 12.92
N LYS A 106 0.94 6.66 13.38
CA LYS A 106 0.86 5.45 14.22
C LYS A 106 0.08 4.28 13.62
N LYS A 107 -0.17 4.28 12.31
CA LYS A 107 -0.86 3.18 11.64
C LYS A 107 0.13 2.27 10.93
N PRO A 108 -0.09 0.94 10.92
CA PRO A 108 0.82 -0.01 10.29
C PRO A 108 0.67 -0.05 8.78
N VAL A 109 1.79 -0.30 8.10
CA VAL A 109 1.86 -0.45 6.64
C VAL A 109 2.58 -1.74 6.29
N ALA A 110 1.90 -2.62 5.57
CA ALA A 110 2.49 -3.76 4.86
C ALA A 110 2.90 -3.32 3.45
N LEU A 111 4.05 -3.81 2.98
CA LEU A 111 4.57 -3.51 1.66
C LEU A 111 4.54 -4.75 0.78
N ILE A 112 3.92 -4.63 -0.39
CA ILE A 112 3.83 -5.65 -1.42
C ILE A 112 4.37 -5.02 -2.70
N ALA A 113 5.44 -5.57 -3.24
CA ALA A 113 6.07 -4.98 -4.41
C ALA A 113 6.32 -6.03 -5.50
N HIS A 114 6.39 -5.57 -6.74
CA HIS A 114 6.71 -6.39 -7.89
C HIS A 114 7.64 -5.66 -8.86
N GLY A 115 8.33 -6.43 -9.68
CA GLY A 115 9.28 -5.92 -10.66
C GLY A 115 10.31 -7.00 -10.99
N SER A 116 11.29 -6.69 -11.84
CA SER A 116 12.31 -7.65 -12.27
C SER A 116 13.14 -8.26 -11.13
N THR A 117 13.18 -7.59 -9.98
CA THR A 117 13.84 -8.05 -8.75
C THR A 117 12.85 -8.12 -7.57
N GLY A 118 11.58 -8.42 -7.85
CA GLY A 118 10.51 -8.47 -6.86
C GLY A 118 10.15 -7.12 -6.21
N GLY A 119 10.74 -6.01 -6.66
CA GLY A 119 10.46 -4.68 -6.11
C GLY A 119 11.23 -4.35 -4.83
N ALA A 120 12.37 -4.98 -4.57
CA ALA A 120 13.13 -4.83 -3.33
C ALA A 120 13.60 -3.39 -3.07
N GLN A 121 14.00 -2.65 -4.11
CA GLN A 121 14.44 -1.26 -3.98
C GLN A 121 13.25 -0.31 -3.70
N ALA A 122 12.10 -0.59 -4.28
CA ALA A 122 10.87 0.16 -3.99
C ALA A 122 10.47 -0.01 -2.51
N VAL A 123 10.54 -1.24 -1.98
CA VAL A 123 10.28 -1.52 -0.55
C VAL A 123 11.29 -0.79 0.33
N ALA A 124 12.58 -0.86 0.03
CA ALA A 124 13.63 -0.17 0.80
C ALA A 124 13.38 1.35 0.83
N SER A 125 13.05 1.95 -0.32
CA SER A 125 12.72 3.38 -0.42
C SER A 125 11.48 3.75 0.40
N LEU A 126 10.41 2.94 0.35
CA LEU A 126 9.20 3.19 1.14
C LEU A 126 9.44 3.06 2.64
N ARG A 127 10.27 2.11 3.09
CA ARG A 127 10.64 2.00 4.51
C ARG A 127 11.36 3.23 5.05
N ILE A 128 12.08 3.94 4.20
CA ILE A 128 12.71 5.22 4.55
C ILE A 128 11.67 6.36 4.57
N ALA A 129 10.72 6.36 3.63
CA ALA A 129 9.74 7.43 3.48
C ALA A 129 8.59 7.38 4.51
N LEU A 130 8.08 6.19 4.84
CA LEU A 130 6.90 6.01 5.69
C LEU A 130 7.01 6.63 7.09
N PRO A 131 8.15 6.56 7.80
CA PRO A 131 8.32 7.27 9.06
C PRO A 131 8.10 8.78 8.95
N GLY A 132 8.37 9.39 7.79
CA GLY A 132 8.13 10.81 7.53
C GLY A 132 6.64 11.21 7.61
N VAL A 133 5.73 10.28 7.36
CA VAL A 133 4.28 10.45 7.51
C VAL A 133 3.74 9.79 8.79
N GLY A 134 4.62 9.39 9.71
CA GLY A 134 4.27 8.79 11.00
C GLY A 134 3.80 7.34 10.93
N ALA A 135 3.86 6.70 9.76
CA ALA A 135 3.44 5.33 9.58
C ALA A 135 4.47 4.31 10.07
N VAL A 136 4.01 3.16 10.51
CA VAL A 136 4.85 2.06 11.02
C VAL A 136 4.92 0.96 9.96
N SER A 137 6.05 0.85 9.24
CA SER A 137 6.26 -0.28 8.34
C SER A 137 6.42 -1.58 9.13
N ILE A 138 5.56 -2.57 8.90
CA ILE A 138 5.71 -3.88 9.55
C ILE A 138 6.96 -4.62 9.02
N PRO A 139 7.54 -5.56 9.81
CA PRO A 139 8.77 -6.25 9.42
C PRO A 139 8.64 -7.03 8.10
N GLN A 140 7.51 -7.71 7.89
CA GLN A 140 7.24 -8.52 6.71
C GLN A 140 7.02 -7.62 5.49
N ALA A 141 7.68 -7.97 4.38
CA ALA A 141 7.40 -7.42 3.06
C ALA A 141 7.26 -8.57 2.06
N LEU A 142 6.38 -8.41 1.09
CA LEU A 142 6.21 -9.40 0.04
C LEU A 142 6.87 -8.88 -1.25
N PHE A 143 7.80 -9.68 -1.77
CA PHE A 143 8.50 -9.45 -3.02
C PHE A 143 7.96 -10.42 -4.07
N PHE A 144 7.13 -9.93 -4.98
CA PHE A 144 6.54 -10.76 -6.01
C PHE A 144 7.49 -10.85 -7.20
N THR A 145 8.17 -11.98 -7.32
CA THR A 145 9.27 -12.19 -8.28
C THR A 145 8.81 -12.76 -9.61
N ASP A 146 7.62 -13.34 -9.67
CA ASP A 146 7.05 -13.87 -10.90
C ASP A 146 6.43 -12.77 -11.76
N HIS A 147 6.19 -13.09 -13.04
CA HIS A 147 5.48 -12.17 -13.92
C HIS A 147 4.00 -12.11 -13.51
N VAL A 148 3.58 -11.01 -12.88
CA VAL A 148 2.25 -10.85 -12.28
C VAL A 148 1.13 -11.24 -13.25
N GLY A 149 1.18 -10.76 -14.51
CA GLY A 149 0.14 -11.04 -15.51
C GLY A 149 0.03 -12.50 -15.95
N ALA A 150 1.05 -13.33 -15.71
CA ALA A 150 1.00 -14.77 -15.94
C ALA A 150 0.60 -15.55 -14.66
N ALA A 151 0.95 -14.99 -13.50
CA ALA A 151 0.76 -15.63 -12.20
C ALA A 151 -0.60 -15.34 -11.57
N ILE A 152 -1.20 -14.18 -11.87
CA ILE A 152 -2.47 -13.72 -11.27
C ILE A 152 -3.42 -13.29 -12.39
N ASP A 153 -4.63 -13.82 -12.36
CA ASP A 153 -5.67 -13.50 -13.34
C ASP A 153 -6.33 -12.11 -13.10
N GLU A 154 -7.30 -11.74 -13.95
CA GLU A 154 -8.00 -10.44 -13.86
C GLU A 154 -8.84 -10.30 -12.59
N ASP A 155 -9.22 -11.40 -11.99
CA ASP A 155 -10.01 -11.45 -10.76
C ASP A 155 -9.11 -11.46 -9.50
N GLY A 156 -7.78 -11.53 -9.65
CA GLY A 156 -6.84 -11.62 -8.54
C GLY A 156 -6.81 -13.03 -7.93
N VAL A 157 -6.80 -14.06 -8.76
CA VAL A 157 -6.59 -15.45 -8.36
C VAL A 157 -5.17 -15.86 -8.75
N LEU A 158 -4.41 -16.35 -7.77
CA LEU A 158 -3.06 -16.86 -8.00
C LEU A 158 -3.13 -18.22 -8.69
N ALA A 159 -2.21 -18.49 -9.62
CA ALA A 159 -2.10 -19.77 -10.29
C ALA A 159 -1.89 -20.92 -9.27
N ALA A 160 -2.58 -22.04 -9.48
CA ALA A 160 -2.68 -23.12 -8.48
C ALA A 160 -1.33 -23.75 -8.10
N ASP A 161 -0.38 -23.80 -9.04
CA ASP A 161 0.98 -24.28 -8.81
C ASP A 161 1.79 -23.33 -7.93
N LEU A 162 1.56 -22.03 -8.00
CA LEU A 162 2.17 -21.02 -7.13
C LEU A 162 1.46 -20.96 -5.77
N GLU A 163 0.14 -21.13 -5.74
CA GLU A 163 -0.64 -21.17 -4.51
C GLU A 163 -0.25 -22.35 -3.62
N ALA A 164 0.03 -23.51 -4.20
CA ALA A 164 0.39 -24.74 -3.49
C ALA A 164 1.81 -24.75 -2.91
N GLN A 165 2.64 -23.76 -3.19
CA GLN A 165 4.04 -23.71 -2.74
C GLN A 165 4.12 -23.44 -1.22
N PRO A 166 4.77 -24.29 -0.41
CA PRO A 166 4.79 -24.18 1.06
C PRO A 166 5.42 -22.88 1.59
N TYR A 167 6.37 -22.32 0.85
CA TYR A 167 7.07 -21.06 1.16
C TYR A 167 6.94 -20.05 0.04
N GLY A 168 5.89 -20.20 -0.78
CA GLY A 168 5.60 -19.33 -1.92
C GLY A 168 4.91 -18.03 -1.55
N HIS A 169 4.45 -17.33 -2.60
CA HIS A 169 3.80 -16.03 -2.44
C HIS A 169 2.54 -16.08 -1.58
N GLN A 170 1.71 -17.13 -1.72
CA GLN A 170 0.48 -17.26 -0.94
C GLN A 170 0.76 -17.44 0.55
N ALA A 171 1.71 -18.29 0.92
CA ALA A 171 2.09 -18.50 2.31
C ALA A 171 2.68 -17.21 2.95
N ASN A 172 3.51 -16.49 2.19
CA ASN A 172 4.09 -15.23 2.63
C ASN A 172 3.02 -14.14 2.78
N LEU A 173 2.07 -14.04 1.84
CA LEU A 173 0.97 -13.08 1.93
C LEU A 173 0.08 -13.36 3.14
N LYS A 174 -0.24 -14.62 3.41
CA LYS A 174 -1.02 -15.01 4.59
C LYS A 174 -0.35 -14.53 5.88
N THR A 175 0.95 -14.83 6.06
CA THR A 175 1.72 -14.39 7.23
C THR A 175 1.76 -12.86 7.34
N GLN A 176 1.91 -12.16 6.22
CA GLN A 176 1.92 -10.71 6.18
C GLN A 176 0.55 -10.12 6.54
N ALA A 177 -0.56 -10.70 6.04
CA ALA A 177 -1.91 -10.26 6.33
C ALA A 177 -2.26 -10.40 7.82
N GLU A 178 -1.97 -11.58 8.41
CA GLU A 178 -2.14 -11.83 9.84
C GLU A 178 -1.33 -10.82 10.68
N SER A 179 -0.08 -10.59 10.30
CA SER A 179 0.80 -9.62 10.98
C SER A 179 0.27 -8.19 10.87
N LEU A 180 -0.18 -7.76 9.67
CA LEU A 180 -0.73 -6.42 9.46
C LEU A 180 -1.93 -6.16 10.37
N VAL A 181 -2.87 -7.11 10.43
CA VAL A 181 -4.08 -6.97 11.26
C VAL A 181 -3.72 -6.95 12.75
N TRP A 182 -2.79 -7.81 13.18
CA TRP A 182 -2.31 -7.80 14.56
C TRP A 182 -1.70 -6.44 14.94
N TYR A 183 -0.85 -5.86 14.08
CA TYR A 183 -0.28 -4.52 14.32
C TYR A 183 -1.36 -3.44 14.32
N ALA A 184 -2.35 -3.53 13.44
CA ALA A 184 -3.42 -2.54 13.37
C ALA A 184 -4.29 -2.57 14.64
N ASP A 185 -4.65 -3.74 15.13
CA ASP A 185 -5.41 -3.91 16.36
C ASP A 185 -4.62 -3.41 17.59
N ALA A 186 -3.34 -3.78 17.68
CA ALA A 186 -2.49 -3.40 18.80
C ALA A 186 -2.25 -1.88 18.85
N LEU A 187 -1.94 -1.25 17.72
CA LEU A 187 -1.69 0.18 17.65
C LEU A 187 -2.97 1.00 17.84
N LYS A 188 -4.11 0.51 17.32
CA LYS A 188 -5.42 1.13 17.54
C LYS A 188 -5.83 1.10 19.02
N ALA A 189 -5.57 -0.01 19.70
CA ALA A 189 -5.87 -0.15 21.13
C ALA A 189 -4.96 0.72 22.03
N ALA A 190 -3.80 1.18 21.52
CA ALA A 190 -2.84 2.02 22.23
C ALA A 190 -3.02 3.53 21.99
N GLN A 191 -3.98 3.94 21.16
CA GLN A 191 -4.32 5.35 20.89
C GLN A 191 -5.44 5.82 21.78
#